data_c90915df520cf7a63e57fb2ca4781fa2
#
_entry.id   c90915df520cf7a63e57fb2ca4781fa2
#
_cell.length_a   1.000
_cell.length_b   1.000
_cell.length_c   1.000
_cell.angle_alpha   90.00
_cell.angle_beta   90.00
_cell.angle_gamma   90.00
#
_symmetry.space_group_name_H-M   'P 1'
#
loop_
_entity.id
_entity.type
_entity.pdbx_description
1 polymer ?
#
loop_
_entity_poly.entity_id
_entity_poly.type
_entity_poly.pdbx_seq_one_letter_code
_entity_poly.pdbx_strand_id
1 'polypeptide(L)'
;KKHTKSEPLRDHKFNRYYPYPDGKKYDRLAILKNSIENSLNINVPLIVLYYPVIESIEDIIFEEIIGEVGHLEATNETSLLLPKNKEQIGYIIEVLQRHYMNK
;
A
#
# COMPACT_ATOMS: atom_id res chain seq x y z
N LYS A 1 3.56 5.11 1.76
CA LYS A 1 3.50 6.57 1.93
C LYS A 1 4.20 6.99 3.21
N LYS A 2 5.04 7.99 3.12
CA LYS A 2 5.84 8.47 4.24
C LYS A 2 5.03 9.35 5.19
N HIS A 3 5.07 9.05 6.47
CA HIS A 3 4.44 9.82 7.52
C HIS A 3 5.45 10.81 8.11
N THR A 4 5.21 12.11 7.99
CA THR A 4 6.17 13.18 8.34
C THR A 4 5.78 14.01 9.56
N LYS A 5 4.63 13.72 10.19
CA LYS A 5 4.11 14.48 11.33
C LYS A 5 3.86 13.55 12.52
N SER A 6 3.69 14.13 13.71
CA SER A 6 3.39 13.38 14.94
C SER A 6 1.95 12.88 15.04
N GLU A 7 1.15 13.05 13.99
CA GLU A 7 -0.21 12.53 13.91
C GLU A 7 -0.20 11.01 13.75
N PRO A 8 -1.26 10.31 14.20
CA PRO A 8 -1.35 8.86 13.99
C PRO A 8 -1.22 8.47 12.53
N LEU A 9 -0.48 7.40 12.26
CA LEU A 9 -0.26 6.91 10.90
C LEU A 9 -1.59 6.65 10.16
N ARG A 10 -2.60 6.16 10.87
CA ARG A 10 -3.93 5.88 10.29
C ARG A 10 -4.63 7.11 9.73
N ASP A 11 -4.30 8.31 10.22
CA ASP A 11 -4.91 9.56 9.74
C ASP A 11 -4.36 9.99 8.38
N HIS A 12 -3.31 9.33 7.89
CA HIS A 12 -2.63 9.66 6.63
C HIS A 12 -2.77 8.58 5.57
N LYS A 13 -3.83 7.76 5.63
CA LYS A 13 -4.05 6.68 4.69
C LYS A 13 -4.69 7.16 3.38
N PHE A 14 -4.74 6.25 2.40
CA PHE A 14 -5.21 6.48 1.05
C PHE A 14 -6.55 7.23 0.99
N ASN A 15 -7.54 6.81 1.75
CA ASN A 15 -8.89 7.37 1.67
C ASN A 15 -8.96 8.86 2.01
N ARG A 16 -7.96 9.39 2.74
CA ARG A 16 -7.88 10.81 3.07
C ARG A 16 -7.43 11.66 1.88
N TYR A 17 -6.61 11.11 1.00
CA TYR A 17 -5.94 11.84 -0.07
C TYR A 17 -6.47 11.54 -1.46
N TYR A 18 -7.25 10.49 -1.61
CA TYR A 18 -7.87 10.16 -2.87
C TYR A 18 -9.35 10.56 -2.85
N PRO A 19 -9.92 11.18 -3.88
CA PRO A 19 -9.27 11.54 -5.14
C PRO A 19 -8.40 12.80 -5.12
N TYR A 20 -8.41 13.54 -4.05
CA TYR A 20 -7.65 14.79 -3.95
C TYR A 20 -6.88 14.82 -2.62
N PRO A 21 -5.60 15.26 -2.62
CA PRO A 21 -4.83 15.79 -3.76
C PRO A 21 -4.13 14.73 -4.61
N ASP A 22 -4.10 13.44 -4.21
CA ASP A 22 -3.27 12.40 -4.82
C ASP A 22 -3.96 11.59 -5.93
N GLY A 23 -5.16 11.96 -6.34
CA GLY A 23 -5.96 11.16 -7.27
C GLY A 23 -5.25 10.82 -8.57
N LYS A 24 -4.62 11.81 -9.22
CA LYS A 24 -3.92 11.59 -10.48
C LYS A 24 -2.77 10.61 -10.36
N LYS A 25 -2.04 10.67 -9.26
CA LYS A 25 -0.91 9.78 -8.99
C LYS A 25 -1.38 8.33 -8.87
N TYR A 26 -2.42 8.08 -8.09
CA TYR A 26 -2.96 6.74 -7.91
C TYR A 26 -3.63 6.21 -9.17
N ASP A 27 -4.34 7.07 -9.90
CA ASP A 27 -4.96 6.68 -11.17
C ASP A 27 -3.90 6.26 -12.20
N ARG A 28 -2.75 6.95 -12.27
CA ARG A 28 -1.65 6.57 -13.15
C ARG A 28 -1.07 5.22 -12.79
N LEU A 29 -0.93 4.93 -11.49
CA LEU A 29 -0.45 3.63 -11.02
C LEU A 29 -1.45 2.52 -11.37
N ALA A 30 -2.74 2.79 -11.26
CA ALA A 30 -3.77 1.83 -11.64
C ALA A 30 -3.76 1.55 -13.15
N ILE A 31 -3.54 2.57 -13.98
CA ILE A 31 -3.40 2.41 -15.43
C ILE A 31 -2.19 1.52 -15.74
N LEU A 32 -1.05 1.77 -15.09
CA LEU A 32 0.15 0.96 -15.26
C LEU A 32 -0.10 -0.49 -14.86
N LYS A 33 -0.72 -0.71 -13.71
CA LYS A 33 -1.10 -2.05 -13.23
C LYS A 33 -1.94 -2.78 -14.27
N ASN A 34 -2.99 -2.13 -14.79
CA ASN A 34 -3.88 -2.72 -15.78
C ASN A 34 -3.14 -3.07 -17.08
N SER A 35 -2.22 -2.22 -17.51
CA SER A 35 -1.40 -2.46 -18.72
C SER A 35 -0.50 -3.69 -18.52
N ILE A 36 0.13 -3.83 -17.35
CA ILE A 36 0.97 -4.98 -17.04
C ILE A 36 0.14 -6.26 -17.01
N GLU A 37 -1.02 -6.23 -16.37
CA GLU A 37 -1.92 -7.39 -16.30
C GLU A 37 -2.35 -7.85 -17.68
N ASN A 38 -2.72 -6.91 -18.54
CA ASN A 38 -3.18 -7.23 -19.91
C ASN A 38 -2.03 -7.75 -20.79
N SER A 39 -0.83 -7.18 -20.65
CA SER A 39 0.32 -7.57 -21.47
C SER A 39 0.89 -8.93 -21.09
N LEU A 40 0.90 -9.25 -19.80
CA LEU A 40 1.53 -10.47 -19.28
C LEU A 40 0.52 -11.54 -18.89
N ASN A 41 -0.78 -11.22 -18.93
CA ASN A 41 -1.87 -12.11 -18.51
C ASN A 41 -1.66 -12.63 -17.08
N ILE A 42 -1.28 -11.74 -16.17
CA ILE A 42 -1.06 -12.03 -14.75
C ILE A 42 -1.88 -11.09 -13.89
N ASN A 43 -2.10 -11.48 -12.65
CA ASN A 43 -2.77 -10.63 -11.68
C ASN A 43 -1.72 -9.85 -10.88
N VAL A 44 -1.79 -8.52 -10.92
CA VAL A 44 -0.84 -7.62 -10.26
C VAL A 44 -1.57 -6.82 -9.19
N PRO A 45 -1.32 -7.06 -7.89
CA PRO A 45 -1.91 -6.23 -6.84
C PRO A 45 -1.23 -4.86 -6.77
N LEU A 46 -2.00 -3.82 -6.50
CA LEU A 46 -1.49 -2.49 -6.21
C LEU A 46 -1.58 -2.29 -4.70
N ILE A 47 -0.43 -2.16 -4.05
CA ILE A 47 -0.34 -2.09 -2.59
C ILE A 47 0.27 -0.76 -2.17
N VAL A 48 -0.34 -0.11 -1.19
CA VAL A 48 0.20 1.12 -0.60
C VAL A 48 0.78 0.78 0.77
N LEU A 49 2.00 1.22 0.99
CA LEU A 49 2.71 1.09 2.25
C LEU A 49 2.74 2.43 2.97
N TYR A 50 2.28 2.44 4.20
CA TYR A 50 2.37 3.60 5.08
C TYR A 50 3.40 3.30 6.16
N TYR A 51 4.41 4.15 6.28
CA TYR A 51 5.48 3.92 7.26
C TYR A 51 5.81 5.20 8.02
N PRO A 52 6.17 5.06 9.31
CA PRO A 52 6.50 6.23 10.12
C PRO A 52 7.93 6.71 9.85
N VAL A 53 8.15 8.02 10.04
CA VAL A 53 9.49 8.60 10.09
C VAL A 53 9.83 9.03 11.52
N ILE A 54 8.92 8.81 12.47
CA ILE A 54 9.10 9.13 13.88
C ILE A 54 9.52 7.84 14.58
N GLU A 55 10.66 7.85 15.26
CA GLU A 55 11.26 6.66 15.86
C GLU A 55 10.37 5.96 16.90
N SER A 56 9.49 6.71 17.55
CA SER A 56 8.59 6.15 18.56
C SER A 56 7.44 5.31 17.97
N ILE A 57 7.22 5.37 16.66
CA ILE A 57 6.17 4.61 15.97
C ILE A 57 6.85 3.47 15.22
N GLU A 58 6.51 2.22 15.58
CA GLU A 58 7.15 1.03 15.01
C GLU A 58 6.26 0.25 14.04
N ASP A 59 4.99 0.66 13.87
CA ASP A 59 4.06 -0.05 13.00
C ASP A 59 4.12 0.46 11.56
N ILE A 60 3.97 -0.47 10.61
CA ILE A 60 3.74 -0.16 9.20
C ILE A 60 2.38 -0.72 8.80
N ILE A 61 1.72 -0.03 7.90
CA ILE A 61 0.38 -0.39 7.43
C ILE A 61 0.42 -0.60 5.93
N PHE A 62 -0.22 -1.68 5.46
CA PHE A 62 -0.37 -2.00 4.05
C PHE A 62 -1.85 -2.03 3.71
N GLU A 63 -2.20 -1.52 2.53
CA GLU A 63 -3.55 -1.64 1.98
C GLU A 63 -3.48 -1.98 0.51
N GLU A 64 -4.45 -2.74 0.03
CA GLU A 64 -4.61 -3.03 -1.40
C GLU A 64 -5.54 -2.00 -2.01
N ILE A 65 -5.18 -1.47 -3.17
CA ILE A 65 -6.00 -0.50 -3.91
C ILE A 65 -6.74 -1.25 -5.00
N ILE A 66 -8.06 -1.14 -4.99
CA ILE A 66 -8.94 -1.81 -5.96
C ILE A 66 -9.88 -0.79 -6.60
N GLY A 67 -10.63 -1.24 -7.60
CA GLY A 67 -11.63 -0.43 -8.27
C GLY A 67 -11.16 0.06 -9.64
N GLU A 68 -11.97 0.91 -10.26
CA GLU A 68 -11.69 1.47 -11.57
C GLU A 68 -10.91 2.77 -11.46
N VAL A 69 -10.14 3.09 -12.50
CA VAL A 69 -9.44 4.38 -12.59
C VAL A 69 -10.46 5.52 -12.43
N GLY A 70 -10.17 6.44 -11.53
CA GLY A 70 -11.08 7.52 -11.15
C GLY A 70 -11.97 7.21 -9.95
N HIS A 71 -12.08 5.93 -9.58
CA HIS A 71 -12.94 5.46 -8.47
C HIS A 71 -12.22 4.39 -7.65
N LEU A 72 -10.98 4.66 -7.28
CA LEU A 72 -10.16 3.72 -6.51
C LEU A 72 -10.52 3.76 -5.04
N GLU A 73 -10.34 2.63 -4.36
CA GLU A 73 -10.54 2.53 -2.91
C GLU A 73 -9.50 1.58 -2.29
N ALA A 74 -9.20 1.84 -1.02
CA ALA A 74 -8.29 1.00 -0.25
C ALA A 74 -9.07 -0.07 0.50
N THR A 75 -8.53 -1.28 0.55
CA THR A 75 -9.14 -2.41 1.23
C THR A 75 -8.05 -3.34 1.76
N ASN A 76 -8.45 -4.37 2.51
CA ASN A 76 -7.58 -5.46 2.93
C ASN A 76 -6.34 -4.97 3.69
N GLU A 77 -6.59 -4.18 4.74
CA GLU A 77 -5.53 -3.61 5.56
C GLU A 77 -4.78 -4.69 6.34
N THR A 78 -3.46 -4.55 6.38
CA THR A 78 -2.56 -5.36 7.21
C THR A 78 -1.59 -4.45 7.93
N SER A 79 -1.38 -4.68 9.22
CA SER A 79 -0.42 -3.91 10.02
C SER A 79 0.67 -4.84 10.55
N LEU A 80 1.92 -4.43 10.39
CA LEU A 80 3.09 -5.20 10.82
C LEU A 80 4.07 -4.29 11.55
N LEU A 81 4.96 -4.89 12.34
CA LEU A 81 6.03 -4.14 12.98
C LEU A 81 7.10 -3.76 11.96
N LEU A 82 7.68 -2.58 12.14
CA LEU A 82 8.77 -2.11 11.28
C LEU A 82 9.96 -3.09 11.37
N PRO A 83 10.49 -3.57 10.24
CA PRO A 83 11.59 -4.53 10.27
C PRO A 83 12.89 -3.89 10.77
N LYS A 84 13.67 -4.64 11.54
CA LYS A 84 14.95 -4.18 12.10
C LYS A 84 16.15 -4.90 11.48
N ASN A 85 15.91 -5.97 10.71
CA ASN A 85 16.97 -6.73 10.08
C ASN A 85 16.45 -7.47 8.82
N LYS A 86 17.35 -8.13 8.10
CA LYS A 86 17.02 -8.81 6.83
C LYS A 86 16.05 -9.97 7.03
N GLU A 87 16.13 -10.67 8.15
CA GLU A 87 15.22 -11.79 8.44
C GLU A 87 13.78 -11.30 8.59
N GLN A 88 13.59 -10.18 9.27
CA GLN A 88 12.28 -9.58 9.44
C GLN A 88 11.73 -9.03 8.12
N ILE A 89 12.59 -8.52 7.25
CA ILE A 89 12.19 -8.09 5.90
C ILE A 89 11.68 -9.30 5.11
N GLY A 90 12.39 -10.42 5.17
CA GLY A 90 11.96 -11.66 4.53
C GLY A 90 10.60 -12.14 5.03
N TYR A 91 10.37 -12.07 6.32
CA TYR A 91 9.08 -12.41 6.93
C TYR A 91 7.95 -11.52 6.42
N ILE A 92 8.19 -10.20 6.33
CA ILE A 92 7.21 -9.25 5.80
C ILE A 92 6.84 -9.57 4.35
N ILE A 93 7.83 -9.85 3.50
CA ILE A 93 7.59 -10.23 2.11
C ILE A 93 6.72 -11.48 2.04
N GLU A 94 6.99 -12.47 2.87
CA GLU A 94 6.23 -13.71 2.94
C GLU A 94 4.77 -13.47 3.35
N VAL A 95 4.55 -12.62 4.36
CA VAL A 95 3.22 -12.25 4.80
C VAL A 95 2.45 -11.51 3.69
N LEU A 96 3.10 -10.58 3.01
CA LEU A 96 2.48 -9.84 1.91
C LEU A 96 2.10 -10.75 0.75
N GLN A 97 2.95 -11.72 0.40
CA GLN A 97 2.63 -12.68 -0.65
C GLN A 97 1.40 -13.51 -0.30
N ARG A 98 1.32 -14.00 0.92
CA ARG A 98 0.15 -14.78 1.38
C ARG A 98 -1.11 -13.93 1.44
N HIS A 99 -0.99 -12.70 1.88
CA HIS A 99 -2.16 -11.83 2.13
C HIS A 99 -2.73 -11.24 0.82
N TYR A 100 -1.89 -10.86 -0.11
CA TYR A 100 -2.30 -10.13 -1.31
C TYR A 100 -2.19 -10.92 -2.61
N MET A 101 -1.33 -11.91 -2.70
CA MET A 101 -1.02 -12.59 -3.96
C MET A 101 -1.57 -14.01 -4.06
N ASN A 102 -1.83 -14.69 -2.95
CA ASN A 102 -2.40 -16.03 -2.92
C ASN A 102 -3.91 -15.95 -2.69
N LYS A 103 -4.61 -15.47 -3.69
CA LYS A 103 -6.08 -15.34 -3.62
C LYS A 103 -6.77 -16.48 -4.35
#